data_a2a5a68a50c87d85a06930e136c34cb8
#
_entry.id   a2a5a68a50c87d85a06930e136c34cb8
#
_cell.length_a   1.000
_cell.length_b   1.000
_cell.length_c   1.000
_cell.angle_alpha   90.00
_cell.angle_beta   90.00
_cell.angle_gamma   90.00
#
_symmetry.space_group_name_H-M   'P 1'
#
loop_
_entity.id
_entity.type
_entity.pdbx_description
1 polymer ?
#
loop_
_entity_poly.entity_id
_entity_poly.type
_entity_poly.pdbx_seq_one_letter_code
_entity_poly.pdbx_strand_id
1 'polypeptide(L)'
;DVAILSIERDVDRLVEGRASTTDWRAFPNGGIVNRTPFVILVRKGNPKQIADFPDLAKPDLRVIHPDPVSSGGAQWSILAIYGSELKKSEQESGTQDKTRALHTLQAIWRNVISTPGSAREARTQFETGYGDALVTYELEGLLMKQAGADIDIVIPRSTIFSEHPAVKIDRNVTATERPVVQAFLNYLWTDEAQRIFVKHHF
;
A
#
# COMPACT_ATOMS: atom_id res chain seq x y z
N ASP A 1 -22.19 -6.89 7.24
CA ASP A 1 -20.76 -6.58 7.41
C ASP A 1 -20.31 -5.54 6.40
N VAL A 2 -19.24 -4.81 6.77
CA VAL A 2 -18.50 -3.88 5.90
C VAL A 2 -17.04 -4.34 5.87
N ALA A 3 -16.42 -4.28 4.69
CA ALA A 3 -14.99 -4.50 4.54
C ALA A 3 -14.34 -3.24 3.95
N ILE A 4 -13.18 -2.87 4.48
CA ILE A 4 -12.28 -1.89 3.87
C ILE A 4 -11.08 -2.69 3.38
N LEU A 5 -10.83 -2.68 2.08
CA LEU A 5 -9.86 -3.54 1.42
C LEU A 5 -8.64 -2.73 0.97
N SER A 6 -7.52 -3.40 0.83
CA SER A 6 -6.27 -2.75 0.43
C SER A 6 -6.09 -2.64 -1.08
N ILE A 7 -6.95 -3.29 -1.88
CA ILE A 7 -6.87 -3.27 -3.35
C ILE A 7 -8.24 -3.57 -3.96
N GLU A 8 -8.58 -2.87 -5.04
CA GLU A 8 -9.86 -3.06 -5.77
C GLU A 8 -10.07 -4.50 -6.28
N ARG A 9 -9.00 -5.17 -6.68
CA ARG A 9 -9.09 -6.56 -7.16
C ARG A 9 -9.75 -7.51 -6.16
N ASP A 10 -9.61 -7.26 -4.87
CA ASP A 10 -10.26 -8.06 -3.84
C ASP A 10 -11.76 -7.74 -3.76
N VAL A 11 -12.16 -6.49 -4.11
CA VAL A 11 -13.58 -6.14 -4.28
C VAL A 11 -14.18 -6.89 -5.47
N ASP A 12 -13.47 -6.93 -6.61
CA ASP A 12 -13.93 -7.63 -7.79
C ASP A 12 -14.22 -9.11 -7.48
N ARG A 13 -13.36 -9.76 -6.69
CA ARG A 13 -13.59 -11.13 -6.21
C ARG A 13 -14.84 -11.27 -5.36
N LEU A 14 -15.15 -10.29 -4.50
CA LEU A 14 -16.37 -10.29 -3.69
C LEU A 14 -17.63 -10.12 -4.56
N VAL A 15 -17.55 -9.31 -5.60
CA VAL A 15 -18.62 -9.09 -6.57
C VAL A 15 -18.84 -10.35 -7.42
N GLU A 16 -17.78 -10.91 -7.99
CA GLU A 16 -17.82 -12.17 -8.74
C GLU A 16 -18.40 -13.33 -7.93
N GLY A 17 -17.99 -13.41 -6.65
CA GLY A 17 -18.49 -14.39 -5.69
C GLY A 17 -19.88 -14.06 -5.12
N ARG A 18 -20.56 -13.00 -5.61
CA ARG A 18 -21.87 -12.53 -5.15
C ARG A 18 -21.96 -12.28 -3.64
N ALA A 19 -20.85 -12.00 -3.02
CA ALA A 19 -20.80 -11.61 -1.61
C ALA A 19 -21.18 -10.12 -1.43
N SER A 20 -20.82 -9.28 -2.40
CA SER A 20 -21.21 -7.89 -2.52
C SER A 20 -22.01 -7.70 -3.82
N THR A 21 -23.19 -7.10 -3.72
CA THR A 21 -24.07 -6.78 -4.87
C THR A 21 -24.37 -5.29 -4.95
N THR A 22 -24.07 -4.53 -3.90
CA THR A 22 -24.15 -3.07 -3.90
C THR A 22 -23.02 -2.50 -4.75
N ASP A 23 -23.34 -1.57 -5.66
CA ASP A 23 -22.33 -0.82 -6.38
C ASP A 23 -21.55 0.06 -5.41
N TRP A 24 -20.36 -0.39 -5.04
CA TRP A 24 -19.50 0.32 -4.09
C TRP A 24 -18.93 1.62 -4.68
N ARG A 25 -18.78 1.71 -6.00
CA ARG A 25 -18.29 2.92 -6.67
C ARG A 25 -19.31 4.06 -6.66
N ALA A 26 -20.58 3.77 -6.36
CA ALA A 26 -21.60 4.77 -6.15
C ALA A 26 -21.47 5.52 -4.81
N PHE A 27 -20.64 5.03 -3.87
CA PHE A 27 -20.33 5.78 -2.65
C PHE A 27 -19.43 7.00 -2.94
N PRO A 28 -19.35 7.98 -2.01
CA PRO A 28 -18.51 9.16 -2.20
C PRO A 28 -17.07 8.80 -2.56
N ASN A 29 -16.41 9.65 -3.35
CA ASN A 29 -15.04 9.42 -3.86
C ASN A 29 -14.86 8.09 -4.60
N GLY A 30 -15.91 7.59 -5.30
CA GLY A 30 -15.86 6.31 -5.98
C GLY A 30 -15.71 5.11 -5.03
N GLY A 31 -16.18 5.23 -3.78
CA GLY A 31 -16.08 4.20 -2.76
C GLY A 31 -14.75 4.14 -2.02
N ILE A 32 -13.82 5.04 -2.34
CA ILE A 32 -12.50 5.10 -1.69
C ILE A 32 -12.61 5.88 -0.38
N VAL A 33 -12.25 5.25 0.73
CA VAL A 33 -12.36 5.83 2.09
C VAL A 33 -11.12 6.62 2.47
N ASN A 34 -9.95 6.12 2.12
CA ASN A 34 -8.66 6.74 2.39
C ASN A 34 -7.61 6.31 1.37
N ARG A 35 -6.47 7.00 1.39
CA ARG A 35 -5.32 6.75 0.51
C ARG A 35 -4.03 6.88 1.31
N THR A 36 -3.03 6.10 0.94
CA THR A 36 -1.69 6.24 1.48
C THR A 36 -0.65 6.00 0.38
N PRO A 37 0.41 6.83 0.27
CA PRO A 37 1.46 6.58 -0.72
C PRO A 37 2.36 5.43 -0.29
N PHE A 38 3.04 4.81 -1.26
CA PHE A 38 4.13 3.89 -1.00
C PHE A 38 5.43 4.66 -0.81
N VAL A 39 6.18 4.24 0.21
CA VAL A 39 7.47 4.82 0.60
C VAL A 39 8.51 3.72 0.85
N ILE A 40 9.74 4.13 1.08
CA ILE A 40 10.82 3.26 1.50
C ILE A 40 11.20 3.64 2.94
N LEU A 41 11.04 2.71 3.87
CA LEU A 41 11.57 2.87 5.21
C LEU A 41 13.02 2.42 5.21
N VAL A 42 13.89 3.21 5.84
CA VAL A 42 15.33 2.94 5.95
C VAL A 42 15.79 3.10 7.39
N ARG A 43 16.95 2.58 7.73
CA ARG A 43 17.55 2.77 9.03
C ARG A 43 17.88 4.24 9.28
N LYS A 44 17.88 4.66 10.52
CA LYS A 44 18.14 6.03 10.94
C LYS A 44 19.43 6.59 10.32
N GLY A 45 19.36 7.80 9.77
CA GLY A 45 20.46 8.44 9.04
C GLY A 45 20.70 7.89 7.65
N ASN A 46 19.88 6.96 7.17
CA ASN A 46 19.94 6.38 5.81
C ASN A 46 21.37 5.96 5.40
N PRO A 47 22.00 5.03 6.14
CA PRO A 47 23.42 4.68 5.92
C PRO A 47 23.70 4.07 4.54
N LYS A 48 22.67 3.54 3.88
CA LYS A 48 22.76 2.98 2.52
C LYS A 48 22.49 4.01 1.41
N GLN A 49 22.23 5.27 1.78
CA GLN A 49 21.97 6.37 0.84
C GLN A 49 20.90 6.02 -0.22
N ILE A 50 19.76 5.53 0.26
CA ILE A 50 18.61 5.20 -0.57
C ILE A 50 17.80 6.48 -0.78
N ALA A 51 17.61 6.92 -2.02
CA ALA A 51 16.86 8.10 -2.37
C ALA A 51 15.63 7.80 -3.25
N ASP A 52 15.61 6.64 -3.92
CA ASP A 52 14.53 6.25 -4.83
C ASP A 52 14.47 4.72 -4.98
N PHE A 53 13.42 4.20 -5.61
CA PHE A 53 13.24 2.75 -5.80
C PHE A 53 14.43 2.06 -6.48
N PRO A 54 15.07 2.58 -7.56
CA PRO A 54 16.22 1.93 -8.16
C PRO A 54 17.40 1.70 -7.22
N ASP A 55 17.54 2.52 -6.17
CA ASP A 55 18.58 2.34 -5.17
C ASP A 55 18.45 1.03 -4.39
N LEU A 56 17.25 0.44 -4.35
CA LEU A 56 17.01 -0.86 -3.74
C LEU A 56 17.70 -2.01 -4.48
N ALA A 57 18.20 -1.78 -5.70
CA ALA A 57 19.00 -2.73 -6.47
C ALA A 57 20.50 -2.64 -6.17
N LYS A 58 20.96 -1.73 -5.28
CA LYS A 58 22.38 -1.62 -4.89
C LYS A 58 22.90 -2.95 -4.34
N PRO A 59 24.18 -3.30 -4.60
CA PRO A 59 24.79 -4.48 -4.01
C PRO A 59 24.73 -4.46 -2.48
N ASP A 60 24.64 -5.65 -1.88
CA ASP A 60 24.67 -5.85 -0.43
C ASP A 60 23.55 -5.13 0.35
N LEU A 61 22.48 -4.75 -0.34
CA LEU A 61 21.28 -4.20 0.29
C LEU A 61 20.30 -5.34 0.64
N ARG A 62 19.76 -5.30 1.85
CA ARG A 62 18.81 -6.29 2.37
C ARG A 62 17.42 -5.68 2.43
N VAL A 63 16.56 -6.04 1.48
CA VAL A 63 15.21 -5.50 1.35
C VAL A 63 14.20 -6.47 1.98
N ILE A 64 13.26 -5.93 2.76
CA ILE A 64 12.03 -6.63 3.15
C ILE A 64 10.91 -6.16 2.22
N HIS A 65 10.12 -7.09 1.72
CA HIS A 65 8.96 -6.81 0.90
C HIS A 65 7.84 -7.79 1.24
N PRO A 66 6.61 -7.35 1.53
CA PRO A 66 5.53 -8.29 1.82
C PRO A 66 5.27 -9.24 0.64
N ASP A 67 4.73 -10.42 0.93
CA ASP A 67 4.41 -11.41 -0.10
C ASP A 67 3.28 -10.91 -1.02
N PRO A 68 3.50 -10.74 -2.34
CA PRO A 68 2.48 -10.30 -3.26
C PRO A 68 1.33 -11.30 -3.49
N VAL A 69 1.47 -12.54 -3.06
CA VAL A 69 0.39 -13.53 -3.14
C VAL A 69 -0.66 -13.28 -2.06
N SER A 70 -0.24 -12.91 -0.85
CA SER A 70 -1.11 -12.75 0.32
C SER A 70 -1.38 -11.31 0.72
N SER A 71 -0.55 -10.34 0.28
CA SER A 71 -0.64 -8.93 0.65
C SER A 71 -1.05 -8.06 -0.53
N GLY A 72 -2.23 -7.42 -0.46
CA GLY A 72 -2.65 -6.41 -1.43
C GLY A 72 -1.70 -5.21 -1.48
N GLY A 73 -1.12 -4.82 -0.35
CA GLY A 73 -0.07 -3.80 -0.29
C GLY A 73 1.17 -4.16 -1.08
N ALA A 74 1.56 -5.43 -1.08
CA ALA A 74 2.69 -5.89 -1.87
C ALA A 74 2.42 -5.84 -3.39
N GLN A 75 1.18 -6.05 -3.82
CA GLN A 75 0.79 -5.87 -5.22
C GLN A 75 0.92 -4.40 -5.64
N TRP A 76 0.45 -3.48 -4.81
CA TRP A 76 0.61 -2.04 -5.03
C TRP A 76 2.07 -1.60 -5.06
N SER A 77 2.92 -2.08 -4.14
CA SER A 77 4.33 -1.69 -4.11
C SER A 77 5.12 -2.18 -5.34
N ILE A 78 4.81 -3.37 -5.86
CA ILE A 78 5.36 -3.85 -7.14
C ILE A 78 4.96 -2.90 -8.27
N LEU A 79 3.68 -2.51 -8.33
CA LEU A 79 3.18 -1.56 -9.33
C LEU A 79 3.82 -0.17 -9.16
N ALA A 80 4.07 0.27 -7.92
CA ALA A 80 4.76 1.53 -7.65
C ALA A 80 6.19 1.51 -8.20
N ILE A 81 6.96 0.46 -7.92
CA ILE A 81 8.33 0.29 -8.41
C ILE A 81 8.35 0.23 -9.94
N TYR A 82 7.54 -0.64 -10.53
CA TYR A 82 7.47 -0.80 -11.99
C TYR A 82 7.00 0.48 -12.69
N GLY A 83 5.92 1.08 -12.20
CA GLY A 83 5.34 2.31 -12.76
C GLY A 83 6.25 3.52 -12.63
N SER A 84 7.05 3.62 -11.55
CA SER A 84 8.02 4.70 -11.39
C SER A 84 9.08 4.69 -12.49
N GLU A 85 9.57 3.51 -12.88
CA GLU A 85 10.54 3.37 -13.97
C GLU A 85 9.91 3.60 -15.35
N LEU A 86 8.65 3.19 -15.57
CA LEU A 86 7.93 3.55 -16.80
C LEU A 86 7.79 5.06 -16.94
N LYS A 87 7.38 5.74 -15.87
CA LYS A 87 7.24 7.20 -15.88
C LYS A 87 8.59 7.90 -16.08
N LYS A 88 9.65 7.40 -15.46
CA LYS A 88 10.99 7.92 -15.63
C LYS A 88 11.49 7.77 -17.07
N SER A 89 11.35 6.61 -17.68
CA SER A 89 11.74 6.39 -19.07
C SER A 89 10.95 7.26 -20.05
N GLU A 90 9.66 7.44 -19.79
CA GLU A 90 8.80 8.33 -20.58
C GLU A 90 9.26 9.81 -20.50
N GLN A 91 9.66 10.27 -19.30
CA GLN A 91 10.20 11.61 -19.11
C GLN A 91 11.57 11.81 -19.79
N GLU A 92 12.42 10.77 -19.82
CA GLU A 92 13.76 10.83 -20.40
C GLU A 92 13.77 10.69 -21.92
N SER A 93 12.89 9.86 -22.50
CA SER A 93 12.91 9.47 -23.92
C SER A 93 11.61 9.70 -24.70
N GLY A 94 10.54 10.14 -24.02
CA GLY A 94 9.20 10.27 -24.58
C GLY A 94 8.45 8.94 -24.75
N THR A 95 9.04 7.82 -24.33
CA THR A 95 8.42 6.48 -24.43
C THR A 95 8.61 5.65 -23.15
N GLN A 96 7.62 4.82 -22.84
CA GLN A 96 7.70 3.91 -21.70
C GLN A 96 8.54 2.68 -22.04
N ASP A 97 9.64 2.49 -21.32
CA ASP A 97 10.51 1.32 -21.46
C ASP A 97 10.12 0.22 -20.47
N LYS A 98 9.26 -0.69 -20.93
CA LYS A 98 8.78 -1.84 -20.14
C LYS A 98 9.92 -2.81 -19.78
N THR A 99 10.90 -2.95 -20.65
CA THR A 99 12.05 -3.85 -20.43
C THR A 99 12.92 -3.33 -19.30
N ARG A 100 13.24 -2.04 -19.32
CA ARG A 100 13.97 -1.38 -18.23
C ARG A 100 13.21 -1.47 -16.91
N ALA A 101 11.91 -1.21 -16.89
CA ALA A 101 11.10 -1.30 -15.69
C ALA A 101 11.09 -2.70 -15.09
N LEU A 102 10.99 -3.74 -15.94
CA LEU A 102 11.07 -5.13 -15.50
C LEU A 102 12.46 -5.49 -14.96
N HIS A 103 13.53 -5.05 -15.63
CA HIS A 103 14.90 -5.29 -15.16
C HIS A 103 15.17 -4.63 -13.81
N THR A 104 14.71 -3.40 -13.61
CA THR A 104 14.83 -2.71 -12.32
C THR A 104 14.09 -3.49 -11.22
N LEU A 105 12.85 -3.90 -11.47
CA LEU A 105 12.08 -4.71 -10.53
C LEU A 105 12.79 -6.04 -10.20
N GLN A 106 13.30 -6.73 -11.21
CA GLN A 106 14.05 -7.98 -11.01
C GLN A 106 15.34 -7.76 -10.22
N ALA A 107 16.07 -6.67 -10.47
CA ALA A 107 17.28 -6.33 -9.74
C ALA A 107 16.99 -6.06 -8.25
N ILE A 108 15.92 -5.32 -7.96
CA ILE A 108 15.45 -5.09 -6.59
C ILE A 108 15.07 -6.42 -5.93
N TRP A 109 14.35 -7.28 -6.66
CA TRP A 109 13.87 -8.55 -6.11
C TRP A 109 14.97 -9.50 -5.70
N ARG A 110 16.15 -9.43 -6.33
CA ARG A 110 17.34 -10.19 -5.90
C ARG A 110 17.83 -9.81 -4.51
N ASN A 111 17.53 -8.60 -4.06
CA ASN A 111 17.89 -8.09 -2.75
C ASN A 111 16.80 -8.34 -1.70
N VAL A 112 15.65 -8.89 -2.09
CA VAL A 112 14.58 -9.24 -1.16
C VAL A 112 14.97 -10.48 -0.37
N ILE A 113 15.18 -10.31 0.93
CA ILE A 113 15.62 -11.38 1.84
C ILE A 113 14.49 -11.99 2.66
N SER A 114 13.32 -11.35 2.66
CA SER A 114 12.13 -11.84 3.38
C SER A 114 10.86 -11.33 2.71
N THR A 115 9.86 -12.22 2.64
CA THR A 115 8.53 -11.93 2.09
C THR A 115 7.43 -12.29 3.13
N PRO A 116 7.24 -11.48 4.19
CA PRO A 116 6.20 -11.73 5.19
C PRO A 116 4.79 -11.64 4.58
N GLY A 117 3.83 -12.34 5.17
CA GLY A 117 2.47 -12.46 4.65
C GLY A 117 1.65 -11.15 4.61
N SER A 118 2.09 -10.12 5.31
CA SER A 118 1.39 -8.82 5.38
C SER A 118 2.37 -7.65 5.57
N ALA A 119 1.91 -6.43 5.25
CA ALA A 119 2.67 -5.20 5.52
C ALA A 119 2.99 -5.03 7.00
N ARG A 120 2.06 -5.41 7.89
CA ARG A 120 2.26 -5.36 9.35
C ARG A 120 3.36 -6.32 9.82
N GLU A 121 3.40 -7.53 9.32
CA GLU A 121 4.47 -8.48 9.62
C GLU A 121 5.82 -8.00 9.09
N ALA A 122 5.85 -7.44 7.88
CA ALA A 122 7.05 -6.82 7.31
C ALA A 122 7.56 -5.67 8.19
N ARG A 123 6.66 -4.81 8.68
CA ARG A 123 6.99 -3.77 9.64
C ARG A 123 7.60 -4.36 10.91
N THR A 124 6.97 -5.37 11.51
CA THR A 124 7.49 -6.01 12.73
C THR A 124 8.90 -6.58 12.52
N GLN A 125 9.16 -7.23 11.39
CA GLN A 125 10.52 -7.70 11.08
C GLN A 125 11.50 -6.54 10.94
N PHE A 126 11.11 -5.46 10.27
CA PHE A 126 11.95 -4.27 10.16
C PHE A 126 12.20 -3.62 11.52
N GLU A 127 11.22 -3.48 12.38
CA GLU A 127 11.35 -2.94 13.74
C GLU A 127 12.38 -3.72 14.59
N THR A 128 12.47 -5.03 14.43
CA THR A 128 13.44 -5.86 15.16
C THR A 128 14.87 -5.78 14.62
N GLY A 129 15.14 -4.90 13.65
CA GLY A 129 16.48 -4.71 13.07
C GLY A 129 16.79 -5.59 11.85
N TYR A 130 15.82 -6.37 11.36
CA TYR A 130 16.01 -7.19 10.18
C TYR A 130 15.90 -6.36 8.90
N GLY A 131 16.79 -6.55 7.93
CA GLY A 131 16.85 -5.80 6.67
C GLY A 131 17.36 -4.37 6.81
N ASP A 132 17.70 -3.76 5.68
CA ASP A 132 18.19 -2.38 5.57
C ASP A 132 17.09 -1.43 5.07
N ALA A 133 16.17 -1.94 4.27
CA ALA A 133 15.05 -1.21 3.70
C ALA A 133 13.75 -2.05 3.68
N LEU A 134 12.61 -1.36 3.78
CA LEU A 134 11.29 -1.93 3.66
C LEU A 134 10.44 -1.05 2.73
N VAL A 135 9.86 -1.63 1.68
CA VAL A 135 8.86 -0.94 0.84
C VAL A 135 7.48 -1.18 1.44
N THR A 136 6.81 -0.11 1.84
CA THR A 136 5.50 -0.21 2.51
C THR A 136 4.69 1.08 2.37
N TYR A 137 3.53 1.14 3.00
CA TYR A 137 2.72 2.34 3.13
C TYR A 137 3.41 3.41 3.99
N GLU A 138 3.25 4.68 3.64
CA GLU A 138 3.70 5.80 4.48
C GLU A 138 3.15 5.70 5.90
N LEU A 139 1.87 5.34 6.04
CA LEU A 139 1.21 5.07 7.30
C LEU A 139 2.07 4.22 8.25
N GLU A 140 2.64 3.12 7.77
CA GLU A 140 3.45 2.23 8.62
C GLU A 140 4.70 2.94 9.16
N GLY A 141 5.35 3.74 8.32
CA GLY A 141 6.50 4.55 8.72
C GLY A 141 6.14 5.64 9.75
N LEU A 142 5.01 6.32 9.56
CA LEU A 142 4.52 7.35 10.48
C LEU A 142 4.17 6.75 11.85
N LEU A 143 3.50 5.60 11.88
CA LEU A 143 3.20 4.87 13.12
C LEU A 143 4.47 4.41 13.84
N MET A 144 5.48 3.91 13.11
CA MET A 144 6.77 3.53 13.68
C MET A 144 7.48 4.74 14.31
N LYS A 145 7.52 5.88 13.61
CA LYS A 145 8.12 7.13 14.13
C LYS A 145 7.37 7.63 15.35
N GLN A 146 6.05 7.57 15.36
CA GLN A 146 5.23 7.92 16.52
C GLN A 146 5.51 7.01 17.73
N ALA A 147 5.80 5.74 17.49
CA ALA A 147 6.21 4.79 18.51
C ALA A 147 7.68 4.93 18.94
N GLY A 148 8.44 5.88 18.37
CA GLY A 148 9.83 6.15 18.72
C GLY A 148 10.86 5.26 18.01
N ALA A 149 10.49 4.59 16.91
CA ALA A 149 11.43 3.78 16.15
C ALA A 149 12.49 4.63 15.44
N ASP A 150 13.74 4.16 15.48
CA ASP A 150 14.89 4.78 14.80
C ASP A 150 14.93 4.42 13.32
N ILE A 151 14.07 5.09 12.57
CA ILE A 151 13.93 4.94 11.11
C ILE A 151 13.84 6.29 10.43
N ASP A 152 14.13 6.32 9.13
CA ASP A 152 13.79 7.42 8.25
C ASP A 152 12.86 6.95 7.13
N ILE A 153 12.04 7.88 6.62
CA ILE A 153 11.10 7.63 5.53
C ILE A 153 11.67 8.32 4.30
N VAL A 154 11.89 7.56 3.25
CA VAL A 154 12.29 8.05 1.93
C VAL A 154 11.07 8.03 1.02
N ILE A 155 10.71 9.22 0.51
CA ILE A 155 9.63 9.37 -0.46
C ILE A 155 10.24 9.25 -1.86
N PRO A 156 9.90 8.23 -2.65
CA PRO A 156 10.39 8.09 -4.01
C PRO A 156 9.95 9.25 -4.91
N ARG A 157 10.73 9.56 -5.95
CA ARG A 157 10.41 10.62 -6.92
C ARG A 157 9.07 10.43 -7.61
N SER A 158 8.71 9.17 -7.83
CA SER A 158 7.40 8.77 -8.35
C SER A 158 6.92 7.56 -7.55
N THR A 159 5.71 7.65 -7.04
CA THR A 159 5.04 6.56 -6.33
C THR A 159 3.57 6.55 -6.68
N ILE A 160 2.85 5.57 -6.20
CA ILE A 160 1.39 5.48 -6.33
C ILE A 160 0.75 5.57 -4.95
N PHE A 161 -0.52 5.99 -4.94
CA PHE A 161 -1.36 5.88 -3.76
C PHE A 161 -2.05 4.52 -3.75
N SER A 162 -1.97 3.81 -2.63
CA SER A 162 -2.91 2.74 -2.35
C SER A 162 -4.26 3.35 -2.03
N GLU A 163 -5.27 2.96 -2.75
CA GLU A 163 -6.65 3.37 -2.54
C GLU A 163 -7.41 2.26 -1.85
N HIS A 164 -8.09 2.61 -0.74
CA HIS A 164 -8.78 1.63 0.08
C HIS A 164 -10.30 1.73 -0.11
N PRO A 165 -10.91 0.83 -0.90
CA PRO A 165 -12.34 0.79 -1.12
C PRO A 165 -13.08 0.25 0.10
N ALA A 166 -14.22 0.86 0.45
CA ALA A 166 -15.18 0.32 1.41
C ALA A 166 -16.33 -0.36 0.67
N VAL A 167 -16.63 -1.58 1.06
CA VAL A 167 -17.69 -2.38 0.44
C VAL A 167 -18.62 -2.99 1.48
N LYS A 168 -19.88 -3.09 1.12
CA LYS A 168 -20.88 -3.82 1.89
C LYS A 168 -20.83 -5.29 1.49
N ILE A 169 -20.74 -6.17 2.46
CA ILE A 169 -20.87 -7.62 2.23
C ILE A 169 -22.34 -7.96 2.32
N ASP A 170 -23.08 -7.75 1.23
CA ASP A 170 -24.55 -7.85 1.19
C ASP A 170 -25.06 -9.20 1.65
N ARG A 171 -24.36 -10.28 1.31
CA ARG A 171 -24.71 -11.65 1.71
C ARG A 171 -24.82 -11.83 3.22
N ASN A 172 -24.08 -11.04 4.00
CA ASN A 172 -24.01 -11.15 5.46
C ASN A 172 -24.90 -10.12 6.17
N VAL A 173 -25.63 -9.26 5.42
CA VAL A 173 -26.45 -8.17 6.00
C VAL A 173 -27.91 -8.55 5.99
N THR A 174 -28.47 -8.78 7.17
CA THR A 174 -29.89 -9.04 7.35
C THR A 174 -30.74 -7.77 7.13
N ALA A 175 -32.04 -7.94 6.95
CA ALA A 175 -32.95 -6.80 6.78
C ALA A 175 -32.93 -5.85 7.99
N THR A 176 -32.76 -6.39 9.20
CA THR A 176 -32.69 -5.63 10.47
C THR A 176 -31.40 -4.83 10.62
N GLU A 177 -30.29 -5.36 10.10
CA GLU A 177 -28.97 -4.72 10.20
C GLU A 177 -28.74 -3.67 9.09
N ARG A 178 -29.48 -3.75 7.99
CA ARG A 178 -29.30 -2.90 6.81
C ARG A 178 -29.25 -1.41 7.14
N PRO A 179 -30.14 -0.83 7.96
CA PRO A 179 -30.10 0.58 8.28
C PRO A 179 -28.81 0.99 9.02
N VAL A 180 -28.33 0.15 9.95
CA VAL A 180 -27.11 0.41 10.72
C VAL A 180 -25.87 0.31 9.85
N VAL A 181 -25.78 -0.72 9.00
CA VAL A 181 -24.69 -0.88 8.03
C VAL A 181 -24.63 0.29 7.06
N GLN A 182 -25.79 0.76 6.58
CA GLN A 182 -25.84 1.91 5.68
C GLN A 182 -25.44 3.21 6.40
N ALA A 183 -25.86 3.41 7.63
CA ALA A 183 -25.48 4.56 8.44
C ALA A 183 -23.96 4.58 8.68
N PHE A 184 -23.35 3.43 8.99
CA PHE A 184 -21.90 3.30 9.14
C PHE A 184 -21.16 3.60 7.84
N LEU A 185 -21.60 3.05 6.71
CA LEU A 185 -21.01 3.37 5.41
C LEU A 185 -21.08 4.87 5.13
N ASN A 186 -22.24 5.50 5.32
CA ASN A 186 -22.38 6.94 5.11
C ASN A 186 -21.47 7.76 6.04
N TYR A 187 -21.25 7.29 7.27
CA TYR A 187 -20.36 7.96 8.22
C TYR A 187 -18.91 7.99 7.76
N LEU A 188 -18.41 6.97 7.07
CA LEU A 188 -17.00 6.87 6.65
C LEU A 188 -16.51 8.07 5.84
N TRP A 189 -17.40 8.77 5.10
CA TRP A 189 -17.05 9.94 4.30
C TRP A 189 -17.46 11.27 4.93
N THR A 190 -17.90 11.29 6.20
CA THR A 190 -18.13 12.53 6.93
C THR A 190 -16.82 13.20 7.31
N ASP A 191 -16.83 14.51 7.49
CA ASP A 191 -15.66 15.28 7.95
C ASP A 191 -15.10 14.73 9.27
N GLU A 192 -15.97 14.26 10.16
CA GLU A 192 -15.57 13.67 11.43
C GLU A 192 -14.76 12.38 11.21
N ALA A 193 -15.27 11.46 10.42
CA ALA A 193 -14.58 10.21 10.11
C ALA A 193 -13.26 10.45 9.37
N GLN A 194 -13.25 11.36 8.40
CA GLN A 194 -12.05 11.71 7.64
C GLN A 194 -10.97 12.36 8.52
N ARG A 195 -11.34 13.19 9.49
CA ARG A 195 -10.39 13.72 10.49
C ARG A 195 -9.82 12.61 11.38
N ILE A 196 -10.61 11.58 11.71
CA ILE A 196 -10.12 10.42 12.46
C ILE A 196 -9.10 9.64 11.62
N PHE A 197 -9.38 9.40 10.32
CA PHE A 197 -8.40 8.76 9.43
C PHE A 197 -7.09 9.55 9.41
N VAL A 198 -7.13 10.86 9.14
CA VAL A 198 -5.93 11.71 9.12
C VAL A 198 -5.18 11.70 10.46
N LYS A 199 -5.90 11.74 11.59
CA LYS A 199 -5.29 11.66 12.94
C LYS A 199 -4.51 10.37 13.15
N HIS A 200 -4.90 9.30 12.49
CA HIS A 200 -4.26 7.98 12.55
C HIS A 200 -3.40 7.66 11.31
N HIS A 201 -3.01 8.70 10.56
CA HIS A 201 -2.10 8.63 9.40
C HIS A 201 -2.65 7.92 8.16
N PHE A 202 -3.97 7.78 8.06
CA PHE A 202 -4.63 7.27 6.85
C PHE A 202 -4.97 8.39 5.87
#